data_fba0d7654e061efb2c4d08080e1edc86
#
_entry.id   fba0d7654e061efb2c4d08080e1edc86
#
_cell.length_a   1.000
_cell.length_b   1.000
_cell.length_c   1.000
_cell.angle_alpha   90.00
_cell.angle_beta   90.00
_cell.angle_gamma   90.00
#
_symmetry.space_group_name_H-M   'P 1'
#
loop_
_entity.id
_entity.type
_entity.pdbx_description
1 polymer ?
#
loop_
_entity_poly.entity_id
_entity_poly.type
_entity_poly.pdbx_seq_one_letter_code
_entity_poly.pdbx_strand_id
1 'polypeptide(L)'
;MSIVLIDTDIASFIFKGSNYADPYLPLLSGQELALSFMTVAELFQWAILRQWGDRRLLQLEQYLSNYLVIPVDQALCRRWAQIRSDRQSVGRPISSQDAWIAATALRHDLPLVTHNSKDFLDIAHLRLIAPSP
;
A
#
# COMPACT_ATOMS: atom_id res chain seq x y z
N MET A 1 19.95 -4.34 0.49
CA MET A 1 18.75 -3.51 0.67
C MET A 1 17.59 -4.16 -0.08
N SER A 2 16.50 -4.42 0.60
CA SER A 2 15.30 -5.03 0.00
C SER A 2 14.28 -3.94 -0.31
N ILE A 3 13.36 -4.27 -1.23
CA ILE A 3 12.22 -3.40 -1.53
C ILE A 3 11.03 -3.93 -0.74
N VAL A 4 10.32 -3.04 -0.07
CA VAL A 4 9.12 -3.35 0.72
C VAL A 4 7.98 -2.48 0.23
N LEU A 5 6.82 -3.08 -0.03
CA LEU A 5 5.61 -2.34 -0.38
C LEU A 5 4.91 -1.94 0.90
N ILE A 6 4.57 -0.65 1.01
CA ILE A 6 3.77 -0.18 2.16
C ILE A 6 2.36 0.15 1.71
N ASP A 7 1.40 -0.18 2.58
CA ASP A 7 -0.02 0.12 2.34
C ASP A 7 -0.27 1.62 2.52
N THR A 8 -1.41 2.07 2.02
CA THR A 8 -1.81 3.48 2.07
C THR A 8 -1.86 4.02 3.50
N ASP A 9 -2.34 3.22 4.45
CA ASP A 9 -2.40 3.63 5.87
C ASP A 9 -1.00 3.93 6.42
N ILE A 10 -0.02 3.08 6.15
CA ILE A 10 1.36 3.30 6.59
C ILE A 10 1.93 4.57 5.96
N ALA A 11 1.76 4.74 4.65
CA ALA A 11 2.21 5.93 3.95
C ALA A 11 1.58 7.19 4.53
N SER A 12 0.29 7.13 4.84
CA SER A 12 -0.46 8.23 5.45
C SER A 12 0.07 8.57 6.86
N PHE A 13 0.32 7.55 7.69
CA PHE A 13 0.85 7.75 9.04
C PHE A 13 2.21 8.45 9.00
N ILE A 14 3.08 8.02 8.11
CA ILE A 14 4.41 8.63 7.96
C ILE A 14 4.29 10.09 7.49
N PHE A 15 3.45 10.35 6.49
CA PHE A 15 3.27 11.70 5.96
C PHE A 15 2.76 12.67 7.03
N LYS A 16 1.81 12.21 7.86
CA LYS A 16 1.25 13.02 8.93
C LYS A 16 2.18 13.19 10.13
N GLY A 17 3.25 12.40 10.23
CA GLY A 17 4.07 12.33 11.43
C GLY A 17 3.32 11.73 12.61
N SER A 18 2.40 10.80 12.34
CA SER A 18 1.56 10.18 13.36
C SER A 18 2.34 9.16 14.16
N ASN A 19 2.03 9.06 15.46
CA ASN A 19 2.59 8.02 16.33
C ASN A 19 2.18 6.60 15.91
N TYR A 20 1.12 6.46 15.13
CA TYR A 20 0.74 5.16 14.56
C TYR A 20 1.83 4.60 13.64
N ALA A 21 2.72 5.44 13.10
CA ALA A 21 3.84 4.97 12.30
C ALA A 21 4.93 4.30 13.13
N ASP A 22 5.05 4.62 14.41
CA ASP A 22 6.19 4.24 15.25
C ASP A 22 6.49 2.73 15.27
N PRO A 23 5.50 1.83 15.43
CA PRO A 23 5.79 0.39 15.44
C PRO A 23 6.35 -0.14 14.11
N TYR A 24 6.11 0.57 13.01
CA TYR A 24 6.51 0.15 11.66
C TYR A 24 7.89 0.66 11.27
N LEU A 25 8.33 1.78 11.84
CA LEU A 25 9.58 2.41 11.43
C LEU A 25 10.79 1.47 11.51
N PRO A 26 10.95 0.62 12.55
CA PRO A 26 12.05 -0.33 12.57
C PRO A 26 12.00 -1.37 11.44
N LEU A 27 10.79 -1.73 11.00
CA LEU A 27 10.61 -2.67 9.88
C LEU A 27 11.01 -2.07 8.55
N LEU A 28 10.92 -0.75 8.43
CA LEU A 28 11.15 -0.02 7.19
C LEU A 28 12.59 0.51 7.08
N SER A 29 13.30 0.60 8.21
CA SER A 29 14.65 1.16 8.25
C SER A 29 15.60 0.33 7.38
N GLY A 30 16.37 1.02 6.53
CA GLY A 30 17.33 0.38 5.63
C GLY A 30 16.69 -0.28 4.40
N GLN A 31 15.37 -0.19 4.25
CA GLN A 31 14.66 -0.76 3.10
C GLN A 31 14.38 0.33 2.06
N GLU A 32 14.28 -0.07 0.80
CA GLU A 32 13.70 0.78 -0.23
C GLU A 32 12.19 0.62 -0.17
N LEU A 33 11.46 1.73 -0.08
CA LEU A 33 10.01 1.69 0.09
C LEU A 33 9.32 1.93 -1.23
N ALA A 34 8.37 1.06 -1.55
CA ALA A 34 7.57 1.14 -2.76
C ALA A 34 6.10 1.43 -2.43
N LEU A 35 5.42 2.09 -3.34
CA LEU A 35 3.99 2.35 -3.30
C LEU A 35 3.34 1.77 -4.55
N SER A 36 2.15 1.18 -4.36
CA SER A 36 1.25 0.90 -5.47
C SER A 36 0.76 2.22 -6.08
N PHE A 37 0.48 2.21 -7.40
CA PHE A 37 -0.20 3.32 -8.05
C PHE A 37 -1.51 3.66 -7.32
N MET A 38 -2.18 2.65 -6.76
CA MET A 38 -3.45 2.85 -6.03
C MET A 38 -3.25 3.67 -4.77
N THR A 39 -2.16 3.45 -4.06
CA THR A 39 -1.82 4.25 -2.88
C THR A 39 -1.64 5.72 -3.25
N VAL A 40 -0.94 5.99 -4.35
CA VAL A 40 -0.78 7.37 -4.84
C VAL A 40 -2.14 8.01 -5.12
N ALA A 41 -3.02 7.27 -5.82
CA ALA A 41 -4.37 7.76 -6.12
C ALA A 41 -5.17 8.05 -4.84
N GLU A 42 -5.11 7.16 -3.86
CA GLU A 42 -5.82 7.33 -2.60
C GLU A 42 -5.33 8.54 -1.80
N LEU A 43 -4.01 8.77 -1.78
CA LEU A 43 -3.45 9.92 -1.09
C LEU A 43 -3.87 11.25 -1.74
N PHE A 44 -3.90 11.31 -3.07
CA PHE A 44 -4.42 12.50 -3.76
C PHE A 44 -5.91 12.69 -3.54
N GLN A 45 -6.70 11.62 -3.54
CA GLN A 45 -8.12 11.70 -3.23
C GLN A 45 -8.34 12.26 -1.82
N TRP A 46 -7.57 11.79 -0.86
CA TRP A 46 -7.61 12.27 0.51
C TRP A 46 -7.32 13.77 0.59
N ALA A 47 -6.29 14.23 -0.13
CA ALA A 47 -5.95 15.65 -0.19
C ALA A 47 -7.10 16.49 -0.73
N ILE A 48 -7.79 16.01 -1.78
CA ILE A 48 -8.93 16.69 -2.39
C ILE A 48 -10.10 16.74 -1.40
N LEU A 49 -10.42 15.60 -0.77
CA LEU A 49 -11.53 15.54 0.18
C LEU A 49 -11.31 16.43 1.39
N ARG A 50 -10.07 16.64 1.80
CA ARG A 50 -9.71 17.51 2.90
C ARG A 50 -9.45 18.94 2.48
N GLN A 51 -9.62 19.24 1.20
CA GLN A 51 -9.49 20.60 0.64
C GLN A 51 -8.14 21.23 0.97
N TRP A 52 -7.06 20.48 0.81
CA TRP A 52 -5.71 21.01 1.04
C TRP A 52 -5.38 22.09 0.02
N GLY A 53 -4.73 23.15 0.48
CA GLY A 53 -4.21 24.19 -0.41
C GLY A 53 -2.94 23.76 -1.13
N ASP A 54 -2.45 24.65 -2.01
CA ASP A 54 -1.31 24.37 -2.91
C ASP A 54 -0.05 23.96 -2.15
N ARG A 55 0.19 24.62 -1.01
CA ARG A 55 1.38 24.32 -0.20
C ARG A 55 1.38 22.87 0.31
N ARG A 56 0.24 22.41 0.83
CA ARG A 56 0.10 21.06 1.37
C ARG A 56 0.16 20.01 0.26
N LEU A 57 -0.43 20.32 -0.90
CA LEU A 57 -0.34 19.46 -2.08
C LEU A 57 1.11 19.32 -2.56
N LEU A 58 1.86 20.42 -2.58
CA LEU A 58 3.28 20.36 -2.94
C LEU A 58 4.07 19.51 -1.96
N GLN A 59 3.77 19.60 -0.67
CA GLN A 59 4.40 18.74 0.34
C GLN A 59 4.12 17.26 0.07
N LEU A 60 2.87 16.92 -0.30
CA LEU A 60 2.51 15.55 -0.64
C LEU A 60 3.28 15.06 -1.87
N GLU A 61 3.36 15.88 -2.92
CA GLU A 61 4.10 15.53 -4.13
C GLU A 61 5.58 15.28 -3.83
N GLN A 62 6.20 16.13 -3.03
CA GLN A 62 7.58 15.98 -2.61
C GLN A 62 7.78 14.72 -1.77
N TYR A 63 6.85 14.42 -0.88
CA TYR A 63 6.87 13.21 -0.08
C TYR A 63 6.82 11.96 -0.97
N LEU A 64 5.91 11.94 -1.94
CA LEU A 64 5.76 10.80 -2.86
C LEU A 64 7.02 10.57 -3.70
N SER A 65 7.80 11.60 -3.97
CA SER A 65 9.03 11.47 -4.76
C SER A 65 10.11 10.63 -4.05
N ASN A 66 9.96 10.37 -2.76
CA ASN A 66 10.90 9.55 -1.99
C ASN A 66 10.65 8.04 -2.15
N TYR A 67 9.58 7.66 -2.82
CA TYR A 67 9.16 6.28 -2.97
C TYR A 67 9.35 5.78 -4.38
N LEU A 68 9.57 4.46 -4.50
CA LEU A 68 9.46 3.77 -5.77
C LEU A 68 7.97 3.53 -6.05
N VAL A 69 7.40 4.26 -6.98
CA VAL A 69 5.98 4.07 -7.36
C VAL A 69 5.90 3.02 -8.45
N ILE A 70 5.16 1.96 -8.19
CA ILE A 70 5.03 0.83 -9.11
C ILE A 70 3.82 1.06 -10.02
N PRO A 71 4.04 1.13 -11.35
CA PRO A 71 2.96 1.39 -12.28
C PRO A 71 2.11 0.16 -12.57
N VAL A 72 0.98 0.38 -13.23
CA VAL A 72 0.09 -0.69 -13.71
C VAL A 72 0.67 -1.31 -14.97
N ASP A 73 0.59 -2.65 -15.06
CA ASP A 73 0.80 -3.39 -16.30
C ASP A 73 -0.27 -4.48 -16.43
N GLN A 74 -0.28 -5.20 -17.55
CA GLN A 74 -1.28 -6.23 -17.80
C GLN A 74 -1.16 -7.39 -16.80
N ALA A 75 0.05 -7.77 -16.42
CA ALA A 75 0.27 -8.83 -15.45
C ALA A 75 -0.31 -8.45 -14.08
N LEU A 76 -0.20 -7.18 -13.70
CA LEU A 76 -0.83 -6.66 -12.49
C LEU A 76 -2.35 -6.77 -12.58
N CYS A 77 -2.93 -6.44 -13.71
CA CYS A 77 -4.38 -6.53 -13.91
C CYS A 77 -4.88 -7.97 -13.76
N ARG A 78 -4.13 -8.95 -14.27
CA ARG A 78 -4.48 -10.36 -14.11
C ARG A 78 -4.45 -10.77 -12.65
N ARG A 79 -3.46 -10.34 -11.90
CA ARG A 79 -3.37 -10.63 -10.45
C ARG A 79 -4.55 -10.04 -9.70
N TRP A 80 -4.89 -8.80 -10.00
CA TRP A 80 -6.04 -8.13 -9.40
C TRP A 80 -7.33 -8.91 -9.64
N ALA A 81 -7.56 -9.30 -10.89
CA ALA A 81 -8.75 -10.04 -11.28
C ALA A 81 -8.83 -11.39 -10.55
N GLN A 82 -7.71 -12.10 -10.44
CA GLN A 82 -7.66 -13.40 -9.75
C GLN A 82 -7.96 -13.25 -8.26
N ILE A 83 -7.35 -12.26 -7.59
CA ILE A 83 -7.58 -12.00 -6.17
C ILE A 83 -9.05 -11.70 -5.92
N ARG A 84 -9.63 -10.81 -6.74
CA ARG A 84 -11.04 -10.43 -6.59
C ARG A 84 -11.97 -11.63 -6.78
N SER A 85 -11.71 -12.44 -7.79
CA SER A 85 -12.52 -13.63 -8.08
C SER A 85 -12.40 -14.67 -6.97
N ASP A 86 -11.19 -14.96 -6.52
CA ASP A 86 -10.95 -15.96 -5.47
C ASP A 86 -11.63 -15.57 -4.16
N ARG A 87 -11.51 -14.31 -3.77
CA ARG A 87 -12.12 -13.83 -2.51
C ARG A 87 -13.64 -13.83 -2.59
N GLN A 88 -14.20 -13.48 -3.73
CA GLN A 88 -15.63 -13.50 -3.94
C GLN A 88 -16.16 -14.94 -3.87
N SER A 89 -15.44 -15.89 -4.44
CA SER A 89 -15.89 -17.30 -4.49
C SER A 89 -15.94 -17.95 -3.11
N VAL A 90 -15.13 -17.48 -2.15
CA VAL A 90 -15.16 -18.01 -0.78
C VAL A 90 -16.00 -17.14 0.17
N GLY A 91 -16.78 -16.19 -0.36
CA GLY A 91 -17.66 -15.36 0.45
C GLY A 91 -16.94 -14.30 1.28
N ARG A 92 -15.70 -13.95 0.93
CA ARG A 92 -14.89 -12.93 1.62
C ARG A 92 -14.42 -11.87 0.64
N PRO A 93 -15.33 -11.04 0.09
CA PRO A 93 -14.94 -10.06 -0.90
C PRO A 93 -13.88 -9.09 -0.36
N ILE A 94 -12.96 -8.72 -1.22
CA ILE A 94 -11.93 -7.72 -0.94
C ILE A 94 -12.25 -6.45 -1.72
N SER A 95 -11.94 -5.29 -1.14
CA SER A 95 -12.15 -4.03 -1.86
C SER A 95 -11.26 -3.97 -3.11
N SER A 96 -11.71 -3.18 -4.08
CA SER A 96 -10.92 -2.94 -5.30
C SER A 96 -9.55 -2.37 -4.95
N GLN A 97 -9.49 -1.42 -4.02
CA GLN A 97 -8.26 -0.75 -3.60
C GLN A 97 -7.27 -1.73 -2.96
N ASP A 98 -7.74 -2.51 -1.99
CA ASP A 98 -6.88 -3.49 -1.31
C ASP A 98 -6.40 -4.57 -2.29
N ALA A 99 -7.25 -4.96 -3.22
CA ALA A 99 -6.88 -5.94 -4.24
C ALA A 99 -5.76 -5.42 -5.15
N TRP A 100 -5.76 -4.12 -5.50
CA TRP A 100 -4.66 -3.53 -6.27
C TRP A 100 -3.35 -3.55 -5.49
N ILE A 101 -3.39 -3.26 -4.21
CA ILE A 101 -2.19 -3.27 -3.36
C ILE A 101 -1.65 -4.69 -3.22
N ALA A 102 -2.52 -5.65 -2.93
CA ALA A 102 -2.12 -7.06 -2.85
C ALA A 102 -1.57 -7.58 -4.18
N ALA A 103 -2.21 -7.22 -5.30
CA ALA A 103 -1.76 -7.60 -6.63
C ALA A 103 -0.37 -7.05 -6.93
N THR A 104 -0.09 -5.82 -6.53
CA THR A 104 1.22 -5.21 -6.72
C THR A 104 2.31 -5.98 -5.96
N ALA A 105 2.03 -6.35 -4.71
CA ALA A 105 2.96 -7.14 -3.91
C ALA A 105 3.25 -8.49 -4.57
N LEU A 106 2.21 -9.18 -5.04
CA LEU A 106 2.36 -10.49 -5.69
C LEU A 106 3.07 -10.39 -7.04
N ARG A 107 2.69 -9.39 -7.85
CA ARG A 107 3.25 -9.20 -9.20
C ARG A 107 4.77 -8.99 -9.16
N HIS A 108 5.25 -8.28 -8.15
CA HIS A 108 6.66 -7.91 -8.02
C HIS A 108 7.38 -8.69 -6.91
N ASP A 109 6.71 -9.67 -6.30
CA ASP A 109 7.25 -10.49 -5.21
C ASP A 109 7.81 -9.65 -4.07
N LEU A 110 7.00 -8.70 -3.60
CA LEU A 110 7.36 -7.81 -2.52
C LEU A 110 6.59 -8.15 -1.26
N PRO A 111 7.21 -8.07 -0.08
CA PRO A 111 6.45 -8.13 1.16
C PRO A 111 5.63 -6.85 1.32
N LEU A 112 4.46 -6.98 1.95
CA LEU A 112 3.55 -5.88 2.21
C LEU A 112 3.53 -5.56 3.70
N VAL A 113 3.74 -4.28 4.03
CA VAL A 113 3.57 -3.77 5.39
C VAL A 113 2.25 -3.00 5.44
N THR A 114 1.35 -3.43 6.30
CA THR A 114 0.02 -2.82 6.46
C THR A 114 -0.37 -2.78 7.93
N HIS A 115 -1.19 -1.80 8.28
CA HIS A 115 -1.80 -1.69 9.60
C HIS A 115 -3.07 -2.55 9.71
N ASN A 116 -3.66 -2.91 8.57
CA ASN A 116 -4.90 -3.67 8.49
C ASN A 116 -4.67 -5.06 7.88
N SER A 117 -3.77 -5.83 8.50
CA SER A 117 -3.39 -7.16 7.97
C SER A 117 -4.58 -8.10 7.79
N LYS A 118 -5.64 -7.94 8.61
CA LYS A 118 -6.87 -8.75 8.50
C LYS A 118 -7.55 -8.63 7.14
N ASP A 119 -7.39 -7.49 6.46
CA ASP A 119 -8.01 -7.26 5.16
C ASP A 119 -7.30 -8.03 4.04
N PHE A 120 -6.09 -8.53 4.32
CA PHE A 120 -5.24 -9.23 3.35
C PHE A 120 -5.05 -10.72 3.67
N LEU A 121 -5.76 -11.24 4.67
CA LEU A 121 -5.71 -12.66 5.00
C LEU A 121 -6.30 -13.49 3.86
N ASP A 122 -5.85 -14.75 3.76
CA ASP A 122 -6.33 -15.72 2.77
C ASP A 122 -6.00 -15.36 1.32
N ILE A 123 -5.01 -14.51 1.10
CA ILE A 123 -4.47 -14.26 -0.23
C ILE A 123 -3.23 -15.13 -0.40
N ALA A 124 -3.31 -16.10 -1.31
CA ALA A 124 -2.23 -17.07 -1.51
C ALA A 124 -0.91 -16.37 -1.87
N HIS A 125 0.16 -16.80 -1.23
CA HIS A 125 1.54 -16.36 -1.48
C HIS A 125 1.84 -14.90 -1.08
N LEU A 126 0.88 -14.17 -0.54
CA LEU A 126 1.12 -12.82 -0.07
C LEU A 126 1.89 -12.86 1.26
N ARG A 127 3.04 -12.18 1.30
CA ARG A 127 3.84 -12.07 2.51
C ARG A 127 3.49 -10.77 3.23
N LEU A 128 2.93 -10.88 4.42
CA LEU A 128 2.61 -9.74 5.27
C LEU A 128 3.69 -9.60 6.34
N ILE A 129 4.17 -8.37 6.54
CA ILE A 129 5.10 -8.04 7.61
C ILE A 129 4.37 -7.18 8.61
N ALA A 130 4.44 -7.58 9.89
CA ALA A 130 3.82 -6.86 10.99
C ALA A 130 4.82 -6.65 12.13
N PRO A 131 4.62 -5.62 12.96
CA PRO A 131 5.45 -5.44 14.14
C PRO A 131 5.32 -6.62 15.09
N SER A 132 6.39 -6.89 15.85
CA SER A 132 6.33 -7.87 16.92
C SER A 132 5.37 -7.39 18.02
N PRO A 133 4.59 -8.31 18.62
CA PRO A 133 3.68 -7.94 19.71
C PRO A 133 4.41 -7.43 20.93
#